data_2419c0fd45b164a9a256a822e1b09ae4
#
_entry.id   2419c0fd45b164a9a256a822e1b09ae4
#
_cell.length_a   1.000
_cell.length_b   1.000
_cell.length_c   1.000
_cell.angle_alpha   90.00
_cell.angle_beta   90.00
_cell.angle_gamma   90.00
#
_symmetry.space_group_name_H-M   'P 1'
#
loop_
_entity.id
_entity.type
_entity.pdbx_description
1 polymer ?
#
loop_
_entity_poly.entity_id
_entity_poly.type
_entity_poly.pdbx_seq_one_letter_code
_entity_poly.pdbx_strand_id
1 'polypeptide(L)'
;MAGAFAFAQSLPVAITFNGQPLEVGGARTLADALDASGFDPRPGDLVAVDGSVLEAGKGEPFHAAVNGQVVSDLNRTLANGDVVEMGDGSPTEEPSDIVEEAIPYTISSEGGGAIHLLEGQGADGLRQIKTGRISGIVAEATVREPQNVTRRNVSPDVGDEKVVALTFDDGPWHDTTVEVLDVLRDHGAKATFFTVGSRIEGEGIDLVKRAASEGHQICTHTYTHASGSGKGVNLGFMAPDEQTAEIEQGFAAIENAIGGEASHIIRTPGGNYGDEVMRAIGPKVSAEIGWDIDSQDWRRPGSAAIANQIKSAWPGAIILMHDGGGDRSQTVEALKDALPYLKEQGYRFVTIDELMSYPLA
;
A
#
# COMPACT_ATOMS: atom_id res chain seq x y z
N MET A 1 -77.76 57.07 -12.53
CA MET A 1 -76.41 57.29 -11.97
C MET A 1 -75.57 56.03 -12.28
N ALA A 2 -74.73 56.12 -13.28
CA ALA A 2 -73.81 55.04 -13.63
C ALA A 2 -72.48 55.34 -12.90
N GLY A 3 -72.16 54.54 -11.95
CA GLY A 3 -70.87 54.58 -11.24
C GLY A 3 -69.76 54.04 -12.12
N ALA A 4 -68.88 54.89 -12.57
CA ALA A 4 -67.65 54.49 -13.22
C ALA A 4 -66.68 53.93 -12.16
N PHE A 5 -66.43 52.63 -12.16
CA PHE A 5 -65.29 52.01 -11.47
C PHE A 5 -64.06 52.39 -12.28
N ALA A 6 -63.30 53.42 -11.85
CA ALA A 6 -61.98 53.67 -12.34
C ALA A 6 -61.04 52.64 -11.73
N PHE A 7 -60.55 51.67 -12.54
CA PHE A 7 -59.39 50.90 -12.19
C PHE A 7 -58.17 51.82 -12.15
N ALA A 8 -57.71 52.13 -10.93
CA ALA A 8 -56.42 52.79 -10.77
C ALA A 8 -55.35 51.81 -11.19
N GLN A 9 -54.87 51.97 -12.44
CA GLN A 9 -53.62 51.24 -12.84
C GLN A 9 -52.52 51.75 -11.92
N SER A 10 -51.92 50.83 -11.16
CA SER A 10 -50.77 51.16 -10.34
C SER A 10 -49.58 51.51 -11.26
N LEU A 11 -48.84 52.60 -10.90
CA LEU A 11 -47.64 52.98 -11.66
C LEU A 11 -46.67 51.81 -11.73
N PRO A 12 -45.97 51.59 -12.88
CA PRO A 12 -44.97 50.50 -12.99
C PRO A 12 -43.84 50.68 -11.96
N VAL A 13 -43.24 49.59 -11.57
CA VAL A 13 -42.05 49.59 -10.70
C VAL A 13 -40.80 49.19 -11.54
N ALA A 14 -39.70 49.90 -11.28
CA ALA A 14 -38.42 49.62 -11.87
C ALA A 14 -37.66 48.64 -10.97
N ILE A 15 -37.28 47.47 -11.52
CA ILE A 15 -36.55 46.43 -10.85
C ILE A 15 -35.28 46.05 -11.64
N THR A 16 -34.42 45.19 -11.06
CA THR A 16 -33.37 44.51 -11.80
C THR A 16 -33.78 43.05 -11.95
N PHE A 17 -33.90 42.54 -13.18
CA PHE A 17 -34.22 41.15 -13.49
C PHE A 17 -33.01 40.50 -14.16
N ASN A 18 -32.46 39.46 -13.55
CA ASN A 18 -31.23 38.74 -14.01
C ASN A 18 -30.12 39.73 -14.40
N GLY A 19 -29.90 40.74 -13.60
CA GLY A 19 -28.87 41.77 -13.80
C GLY A 19 -29.22 42.86 -14.85
N GLN A 20 -30.43 42.84 -15.44
CA GLN A 20 -30.89 43.83 -16.41
C GLN A 20 -32.02 44.68 -15.84
N PRO A 21 -32.05 45.99 -16.14
CA PRO A 21 -33.18 46.86 -15.74
C PRO A 21 -34.47 46.39 -16.42
N LEU A 22 -35.56 46.33 -15.67
CA LEU A 22 -36.91 45.98 -16.15
C LEU A 22 -37.97 46.83 -15.50
N GLU A 23 -38.94 47.32 -16.27
CA GLU A 23 -40.13 47.96 -15.77
C GLU A 23 -41.30 46.96 -15.73
N VAL A 24 -41.93 46.82 -14.56
CA VAL A 24 -43.02 45.88 -14.31
C VAL A 24 -44.30 46.67 -14.04
N GLY A 25 -45.29 46.50 -14.94
CA GLY A 25 -46.64 47.11 -14.81
C GLY A 25 -47.63 46.12 -14.16
N GLY A 26 -48.93 46.38 -14.37
CA GLY A 26 -49.98 45.50 -13.91
C GLY A 26 -50.11 45.40 -12.38
N ALA A 27 -50.20 44.21 -11.84
CA ALA A 27 -50.27 44.01 -10.41
C ALA A 27 -48.86 44.05 -9.74
N ARG A 28 -47.82 44.23 -10.55
CA ARG A 28 -46.41 44.29 -10.12
C ARG A 28 -45.97 43.06 -9.36
N THR A 29 -46.40 41.93 -9.84
CA THR A 29 -46.01 40.62 -9.27
C THR A 29 -44.76 40.05 -9.92
N LEU A 30 -44.23 39.00 -9.31
CA LEU A 30 -43.12 38.26 -9.89
C LEU A 30 -43.52 37.59 -11.23
N ALA A 31 -44.81 37.20 -11.38
CA ALA A 31 -45.37 36.73 -12.65
C ALA A 31 -45.35 37.82 -13.73
N ASP A 32 -45.79 39.09 -13.39
CA ASP A 32 -45.74 40.21 -14.32
C ASP A 32 -44.28 40.53 -14.73
N ALA A 33 -43.32 40.39 -13.82
CA ALA A 33 -41.89 40.56 -14.12
C ALA A 33 -41.36 39.45 -15.07
N LEU A 34 -41.78 38.21 -14.86
CA LEU A 34 -41.45 37.11 -15.74
C LEU A 34 -41.98 37.37 -17.17
N ASP A 35 -43.26 37.71 -17.29
CA ASP A 35 -43.87 38.00 -18.60
C ASP A 35 -43.19 39.20 -19.29
N ALA A 36 -42.89 40.26 -18.56
CA ALA A 36 -42.22 41.46 -19.10
C ALA A 36 -40.77 41.19 -19.49
N SER A 37 -40.10 40.27 -18.85
CA SER A 37 -38.71 39.90 -19.15
C SER A 37 -38.56 39.08 -20.43
N GLY A 38 -39.63 38.37 -20.85
CA GLY A 38 -39.56 37.37 -21.93
C GLY A 38 -38.75 36.16 -21.59
N PHE A 39 -38.33 35.97 -20.33
CA PHE A 39 -37.65 34.79 -19.87
C PHE A 39 -38.66 33.64 -19.72
N ASP A 40 -38.32 32.45 -20.21
CA ASP A 40 -39.17 31.24 -20.17
C ASP A 40 -38.46 30.15 -19.35
N PRO A 41 -38.52 30.20 -17.98
CA PRO A 41 -37.85 29.29 -17.15
C PRO A 41 -38.45 27.89 -17.28
N ARG A 42 -37.57 26.88 -17.34
CA ARG A 42 -37.97 25.49 -17.49
C ARG A 42 -37.64 24.68 -16.22
N PRO A 43 -38.47 23.70 -15.85
CA PRO A 43 -38.07 22.75 -14.86
C PRO A 43 -36.88 21.94 -15.37
N GLY A 44 -36.06 21.43 -14.46
CA GLY A 44 -34.99 20.51 -14.78
C GLY A 44 -35.53 19.18 -15.31
N ASP A 45 -34.65 18.33 -15.80
CA ASP A 45 -34.98 17.00 -16.30
C ASP A 45 -34.83 15.94 -15.21
N LEU A 46 -35.61 14.88 -15.28
CA LEU A 46 -35.29 13.63 -14.58
C LEU A 46 -34.20 12.91 -15.37
N VAL A 47 -33.08 12.64 -14.72
CA VAL A 47 -31.93 11.98 -15.37
C VAL A 47 -31.62 10.64 -14.75
N ALA A 48 -31.10 9.73 -15.56
CA ALA A 48 -30.56 8.45 -15.12
C ALA A 48 -29.25 8.63 -14.32
N VAL A 49 -28.78 7.55 -13.70
CA VAL A 49 -27.54 7.52 -12.93
C VAL A 49 -26.28 7.83 -13.77
N ASP A 50 -26.34 7.74 -15.09
CA ASP A 50 -25.29 8.11 -16.03
C ASP A 50 -25.45 9.55 -16.57
N GLY A 51 -26.48 10.29 -16.11
CA GLY A 51 -26.79 11.63 -16.54
C GLY A 51 -27.64 11.74 -17.81
N SER A 52 -28.02 10.63 -18.45
CA SER A 52 -28.91 10.66 -19.61
C SER A 52 -30.33 11.05 -19.20
N VAL A 53 -31.02 11.84 -20.06
CA VAL A 53 -32.37 12.32 -19.76
C VAL A 53 -33.38 11.17 -19.91
N LEU A 54 -34.08 10.89 -18.82
CA LEU A 54 -35.20 9.93 -18.80
C LEU A 54 -36.52 10.61 -19.14
N GLU A 55 -36.80 11.74 -18.55
CA GLU A 55 -38.02 12.50 -18.77
C GLU A 55 -37.76 13.97 -18.67
N ALA A 56 -37.99 14.70 -19.77
CA ALA A 56 -37.78 16.15 -19.82
C ALA A 56 -38.78 16.91 -18.92
N GLY A 57 -38.27 17.87 -18.19
CA GLY A 57 -39.09 18.73 -17.31
C GLY A 57 -39.63 18.06 -16.05
N LYS A 58 -39.08 16.88 -15.63
CA LYS A 58 -39.48 16.15 -14.42
C LYS A 58 -38.44 16.21 -13.29
N GLY A 59 -37.45 17.09 -13.42
CA GLY A 59 -36.50 17.42 -12.35
C GLY A 59 -37.06 18.50 -11.41
N GLU A 60 -36.17 19.22 -10.77
CA GLU A 60 -36.53 20.30 -9.87
C GLU A 60 -37.28 21.44 -10.63
N PRO A 61 -38.30 22.10 -10.01
CA PRO A 61 -38.93 23.26 -10.60
C PRO A 61 -37.91 24.38 -10.77
N PHE A 62 -38.20 25.30 -11.71
CA PHE A 62 -37.41 26.51 -11.83
C PHE A 62 -37.36 27.30 -10.50
N HIS A 63 -36.29 28.03 -10.30
CA HIS A 63 -36.12 28.82 -9.07
C HIS A 63 -36.24 30.33 -9.32
N ALA A 64 -36.74 31.02 -8.32
CA ALA A 64 -36.78 32.47 -8.29
C ALA A 64 -36.29 32.98 -6.93
N ALA A 65 -35.58 34.11 -6.94
CA ALA A 65 -35.21 34.82 -5.73
C ALA A 65 -35.51 36.34 -5.91
N VAL A 66 -35.94 36.96 -4.83
CA VAL A 66 -36.13 38.41 -4.76
C VAL A 66 -35.26 38.95 -3.62
N ASN A 67 -34.31 39.84 -3.96
CA ASN A 67 -33.31 40.37 -3.03
C ASN A 67 -32.52 39.26 -2.30
N GLY A 68 -32.16 38.19 -3.03
CA GLY A 68 -31.43 37.03 -2.51
C GLY A 68 -32.26 36.04 -1.69
N GLN A 69 -33.57 36.28 -1.51
CA GLN A 69 -34.47 35.34 -0.82
C GLN A 69 -35.24 34.51 -1.83
N VAL A 70 -35.13 33.17 -1.70
CA VAL A 70 -35.87 32.21 -2.55
C VAL A 70 -37.37 32.40 -2.40
N VAL A 71 -38.09 32.46 -3.53
CA VAL A 71 -39.51 32.68 -3.61
C VAL A 71 -40.14 31.64 -4.53
N SER A 72 -41.20 30.98 -4.05
CA SER A 72 -42.02 30.04 -4.86
C SER A 72 -43.36 30.66 -5.29
N ASP A 73 -43.81 31.77 -4.63
CA ASP A 73 -45.06 32.40 -4.95
C ASP A 73 -44.86 33.49 -6.03
N LEU A 74 -45.29 33.21 -7.24
CA LEU A 74 -45.22 34.14 -8.35
C LEU A 74 -46.17 35.33 -8.21
N ASN A 75 -47.14 35.28 -7.27
CA ASN A 75 -48.01 36.40 -6.96
C ASN A 75 -47.38 37.43 -5.98
N ARG A 76 -46.15 37.16 -5.52
CA ARG A 76 -45.42 38.12 -4.67
C ARG A 76 -45.30 39.47 -5.37
N THR A 77 -45.79 40.50 -4.70
CA THR A 77 -45.69 41.88 -5.18
C THR A 77 -44.24 42.39 -5.07
N LEU A 78 -43.79 43.08 -6.11
CA LEU A 78 -42.47 43.69 -6.22
C LEU A 78 -42.54 45.18 -5.90
N ALA A 79 -41.44 45.68 -5.35
CA ALA A 79 -41.22 47.08 -5.05
C ALA A 79 -40.15 47.70 -5.96
N ASN A 80 -40.14 49.03 -5.99
CA ASN A 80 -39.10 49.75 -6.75
C ASN A 80 -37.69 49.43 -6.19
N GLY A 81 -36.77 49.03 -7.06
CA GLY A 81 -35.41 48.67 -6.69
C GLY A 81 -35.20 47.21 -6.30
N ASP A 82 -36.24 46.37 -6.35
CA ASP A 82 -36.06 44.92 -6.10
C ASP A 82 -35.13 44.30 -7.14
N VAL A 83 -34.33 43.34 -6.68
CA VAL A 83 -33.47 42.51 -7.51
C VAL A 83 -34.10 41.13 -7.62
N VAL A 84 -34.49 40.76 -8.83
CA VAL A 84 -35.08 39.44 -9.15
C VAL A 84 -34.06 38.60 -9.89
N GLU A 85 -33.78 37.43 -9.36
CA GLU A 85 -32.98 36.39 -10.01
C GLU A 85 -33.90 35.21 -10.28
N MET A 86 -33.91 34.73 -11.53
CA MET A 86 -34.73 33.60 -11.94
C MET A 86 -33.93 32.72 -12.90
N GLY A 87 -33.99 31.40 -12.69
CA GLY A 87 -33.24 30.43 -13.50
C GLY A 87 -34.01 29.12 -13.68
N ASP A 88 -33.55 28.30 -14.63
CA ASP A 88 -34.09 26.98 -14.87
C ASP A 88 -33.92 26.07 -13.64
N GLY A 89 -34.76 25.06 -13.54
CA GLY A 89 -34.65 24.04 -12.53
C GLY A 89 -33.45 23.13 -12.77
N SER A 90 -32.92 22.53 -11.69
CA SER A 90 -31.81 21.57 -11.75
C SER A 90 -32.31 20.17 -12.14
N PRO A 91 -31.48 19.39 -12.84
CA PRO A 91 -31.78 17.98 -13.06
C PRO A 91 -31.90 17.23 -11.73
N THR A 92 -32.80 16.26 -11.68
CA THR A 92 -32.97 15.33 -10.56
C THR A 92 -32.53 13.94 -11.01
N GLU A 93 -31.54 13.33 -10.33
CA GLU A 93 -31.13 11.94 -10.59
C GLU A 93 -32.25 11.00 -10.09
N GLU A 94 -32.56 9.95 -10.85
CA GLU A 94 -33.48 8.92 -10.45
C GLU A 94 -33.03 8.22 -9.14
N PRO A 95 -33.96 7.64 -8.36
CA PRO A 95 -33.59 6.79 -7.24
C PRO A 95 -32.71 5.62 -7.70
N SER A 96 -31.66 5.31 -6.97
CA SER A 96 -30.71 4.24 -7.34
C SER A 96 -30.40 3.33 -6.17
N ASP A 97 -30.01 2.10 -6.50
CA ASP A 97 -29.35 1.17 -5.60
C ASP A 97 -27.85 1.33 -5.76
N ILE A 98 -27.13 1.42 -4.63
CA ILE A 98 -25.71 1.66 -4.61
C ILE A 98 -24.99 0.45 -3.99
N VAL A 99 -24.00 -0.07 -4.71
CA VAL A 99 -23.08 -1.11 -4.22
C VAL A 99 -21.67 -0.54 -4.24
N GLU A 100 -20.93 -0.77 -3.17
CA GLU A 100 -19.52 -0.41 -3.07
C GLU A 100 -18.66 -1.66 -3.22
N GLU A 101 -17.63 -1.59 -4.07
CA GLU A 101 -16.67 -2.65 -4.29
C GLU A 101 -15.24 -2.16 -4.11
N ALA A 102 -14.40 -2.98 -3.48
CA ALA A 102 -12.99 -2.71 -3.39
C ALA A 102 -12.32 -2.84 -4.77
N ILE A 103 -11.42 -1.93 -5.08
CA ILE A 103 -10.47 -2.04 -6.20
C ILE A 103 -9.15 -2.49 -5.59
N PRO A 104 -8.72 -3.76 -5.76
CA PRO A 104 -7.48 -4.24 -5.17
C PRO A 104 -6.29 -3.44 -5.67
N TYR A 105 -5.39 -3.04 -4.76
CA TYR A 105 -4.13 -2.46 -5.18
C TYR A 105 -3.24 -3.50 -5.86
N THR A 106 -2.30 -3.07 -6.68
CA THR A 106 -1.34 -3.94 -7.38
C THR A 106 0.05 -3.84 -6.76
N ILE A 107 0.84 -4.91 -6.92
CA ILE A 107 2.26 -4.92 -6.59
C ILE A 107 3.03 -5.07 -7.89
N SER A 108 3.90 -4.10 -8.18
CA SER A 108 4.87 -4.18 -9.28
C SER A 108 6.26 -4.49 -8.73
N SER A 109 7.17 -4.95 -9.60
CA SER A 109 8.56 -5.21 -9.21
C SER A 109 9.52 -4.49 -10.15
N GLU A 110 10.54 -3.85 -9.59
CA GLU A 110 11.57 -3.12 -10.31
C GLU A 110 12.96 -3.52 -9.80
N GLY A 111 13.97 -3.44 -10.68
CA GLY A 111 15.35 -3.75 -10.36
C GLY A 111 15.66 -5.26 -10.31
N GLY A 112 16.85 -5.62 -9.85
CA GLY A 112 17.34 -7.00 -9.89
C GLY A 112 18.25 -7.39 -8.71
N GLY A 113 18.34 -6.56 -7.66
CA GLY A 113 19.16 -6.85 -6.48
C GLY A 113 18.53 -7.82 -5.50
N ALA A 114 19.31 -8.25 -4.53
CA ALA A 114 18.90 -9.23 -3.52
C ALA A 114 18.27 -8.60 -2.25
N ILE A 115 18.19 -7.28 -2.18
CA ILE A 115 17.49 -6.55 -1.11
C ILE A 115 16.15 -6.10 -1.67
N HIS A 116 15.06 -6.57 -1.08
CA HIS A 116 13.70 -6.32 -1.53
C HIS A 116 13.00 -5.34 -0.58
N LEU A 117 12.74 -4.13 -1.07
CA LEU A 117 12.06 -3.06 -0.35
C LEU A 117 10.65 -2.87 -0.91
N LEU A 118 9.68 -2.60 -0.04
CA LEU A 118 8.32 -2.25 -0.47
C LEU A 118 8.11 -0.74 -0.34
N GLU A 119 7.78 -0.09 -1.45
CA GLU A 119 7.44 1.32 -1.51
C GLU A 119 5.96 1.49 -1.85
N GLY A 120 5.26 2.31 -1.07
CA GLY A 120 3.81 2.53 -1.19
C GLY A 120 3.06 2.07 0.06
N GLN A 121 1.79 2.41 0.13
CA GLN A 121 0.96 2.12 1.31
C GLN A 121 0.17 0.81 1.19
N GLY A 122 -0.08 0.33 -0.02
CA GLY A 122 -0.81 -0.90 -0.26
C GLY A 122 -2.26 -0.84 0.23
N ALA A 123 -3.02 0.16 -0.19
CA ALA A 123 -4.40 0.31 0.19
C ALA A 123 -5.34 0.13 -1.00
N ASP A 124 -6.39 -0.67 -0.81
CA ASP A 124 -7.41 -0.86 -1.83
C ASP A 124 -8.15 0.45 -2.13
N GLY A 125 -8.46 0.65 -3.40
CA GLY A 125 -9.38 1.67 -3.87
C GLY A 125 -10.83 1.30 -3.56
N LEU A 126 -11.74 2.16 -3.99
CA LEU A 126 -13.18 1.96 -3.84
C LEU A 126 -13.87 2.43 -5.11
N ARG A 127 -14.71 1.60 -5.70
CA ARG A 127 -15.67 2.01 -6.72
C ARG A 127 -17.09 1.89 -6.20
N GLN A 128 -17.92 2.77 -6.69
CA GLN A 128 -19.34 2.78 -6.44
C GLN A 128 -20.06 2.43 -7.74
N ILE A 129 -20.96 1.47 -7.66
CA ILE A 129 -21.82 1.00 -8.75
C ILE A 129 -23.24 1.44 -8.40
N LYS A 130 -23.80 2.34 -9.22
CA LYS A 130 -25.20 2.79 -9.10
C LYS A 130 -26.02 2.07 -10.13
N THR A 131 -27.18 1.52 -9.71
CA THR A 131 -28.19 0.97 -10.62
C THR A 131 -29.48 1.77 -10.47
N GLY A 132 -29.89 2.45 -11.54
CA GLY A 132 -31.12 3.23 -11.59
C GLY A 132 -32.34 2.36 -11.40
N ARG A 133 -33.25 2.77 -10.50
CA ARG A 133 -34.48 2.01 -10.20
C ARG A 133 -35.56 2.19 -11.25
N ILE A 134 -35.48 3.24 -12.04
CA ILE A 134 -36.45 3.54 -13.11
C ILE A 134 -35.92 3.02 -14.44
N SER A 135 -34.69 3.37 -14.78
CA SER A 135 -34.08 3.07 -16.08
C SER A 135 -33.45 1.67 -16.14
N GLY A 136 -32.98 1.14 -15.00
CA GLY A 136 -32.12 -0.05 -14.95
C GLY A 136 -30.69 0.22 -15.44
N ILE A 137 -30.34 1.45 -15.76
CA ILE A 137 -28.99 1.82 -16.20
C ILE A 137 -28.03 1.64 -15.04
N VAL A 138 -26.83 1.14 -15.36
CA VAL A 138 -25.73 0.98 -14.40
C VAL A 138 -24.66 2.00 -14.72
N ALA A 139 -24.24 2.74 -13.70
CA ALA A 139 -23.11 3.67 -13.78
C ALA A 139 -22.05 3.31 -12.72
N GLU A 140 -20.78 3.31 -13.11
CA GLU A 140 -19.66 3.04 -12.20
C GLU A 140 -18.82 4.30 -12.05
N ALA A 141 -18.38 4.56 -10.82
CA ALA A 141 -17.48 5.67 -10.52
C ALA A 141 -16.43 5.23 -9.51
N THR A 142 -15.16 5.54 -9.78
CA THR A 142 -14.10 5.37 -8.79
C THR A 142 -14.22 6.48 -7.75
N VAL A 143 -14.48 6.07 -6.50
CA VAL A 143 -14.59 6.98 -5.36
C VAL A 143 -13.22 7.23 -4.75
N ARG A 144 -12.36 6.22 -4.75
CA ARG A 144 -10.99 6.29 -4.27
C ARG A 144 -10.10 5.37 -5.12
N GLU A 145 -9.01 5.93 -5.64
CA GLU A 145 -8.01 5.15 -6.37
C GLU A 145 -7.23 4.22 -5.43
N PRO A 146 -6.84 3.01 -5.88
CA PRO A 146 -5.98 2.13 -5.10
C PRO A 146 -4.57 2.74 -4.96
N GLN A 147 -3.97 2.53 -3.80
CA GLN A 147 -2.59 2.93 -3.54
C GLN A 147 -1.68 1.71 -3.76
N ASN A 148 -1.09 1.65 -4.94
CA ASN A 148 -0.24 0.53 -5.35
C ASN A 148 1.09 0.50 -4.59
N VAL A 149 1.73 -0.68 -4.60
CA VAL A 149 3.03 -0.94 -4.00
C VAL A 149 4.03 -1.29 -5.11
N THR A 150 5.26 -0.84 -4.95
CA THR A 150 6.38 -1.28 -5.79
C THR A 150 7.38 -2.04 -4.93
N ARG A 151 7.69 -3.27 -5.30
CA ARG A 151 8.84 -4.00 -4.78
C ARG A 151 10.09 -3.55 -5.54
N ARG A 152 10.94 -2.81 -4.87
CA ARG A 152 12.27 -2.45 -5.39
C ARG A 152 13.27 -3.53 -5.01
N ASN A 153 13.86 -4.17 -6.00
CA ASN A 153 14.95 -5.13 -5.82
C ASN A 153 16.25 -4.39 -6.07
N VAL A 154 16.97 -4.10 -4.99
CA VAL A 154 18.15 -3.22 -5.03
C VAL A 154 19.41 -3.94 -4.58
N SER A 155 20.55 -3.43 -5.01
CA SER A 155 21.87 -3.84 -4.56
C SER A 155 22.59 -2.67 -3.88
N PRO A 156 23.49 -2.92 -2.92
CA PRO A 156 24.27 -1.86 -2.31
C PRO A 156 25.35 -1.35 -3.26
N ASP A 157 25.46 -0.03 -3.42
CA ASP A 157 26.60 0.62 -4.07
C ASP A 157 27.70 0.82 -3.04
N VAL A 158 28.60 -0.13 -2.98
CA VAL A 158 29.73 -0.12 -2.02
C VAL A 158 30.96 0.62 -2.54
N GLY A 159 30.89 1.19 -3.75
CA GLY A 159 32.01 1.88 -4.37
C GLY A 159 33.25 0.96 -4.51
N ASP A 160 34.40 1.44 -4.03
CA ASP A 160 35.65 0.68 -4.05
C ASP A 160 35.84 -0.26 -2.84
N GLU A 161 34.89 -0.27 -1.88
CA GLU A 161 34.99 -1.11 -0.69
C GLU A 161 34.72 -2.57 -1.02
N LYS A 162 35.59 -3.44 -0.52
CA LYS A 162 35.41 -4.89 -0.62
C LYS A 162 34.68 -5.40 0.62
N VAL A 163 33.37 -5.26 0.64
CA VAL A 163 32.52 -5.81 1.69
C VAL A 163 31.66 -6.94 1.13
N VAL A 164 31.32 -7.92 1.97
CA VAL A 164 30.44 -9.03 1.63
C VAL A 164 29.63 -9.44 2.86
N ALA A 165 28.34 -9.74 2.67
CA ALA A 165 27.48 -10.24 3.73
C ALA A 165 27.43 -11.77 3.71
N LEU A 166 27.87 -12.38 4.81
CA LEU A 166 27.68 -13.79 5.08
C LEU A 166 26.33 -13.97 5.75
N THR A 167 25.45 -14.80 5.20
CA THR A 167 24.14 -15.06 5.78
C THR A 167 23.89 -16.54 5.99
N PHE A 168 23.26 -16.87 7.12
CA PHE A 168 23.00 -18.25 7.54
C PHE A 168 21.52 -18.42 7.86
N ASP A 169 20.88 -19.41 7.26
CA ASP A 169 19.48 -19.74 7.45
C ASP A 169 19.32 -21.02 8.31
N ASP A 170 18.12 -21.24 8.81
CA ASP A 170 17.65 -22.44 9.51
C ASP A 170 18.13 -22.64 10.95
N GLY A 171 19.06 -21.85 11.44
CA GLY A 171 19.50 -21.92 12.85
C GLY A 171 18.44 -21.40 13.86
N PRO A 172 18.73 -21.41 15.15
CA PRO A 172 19.92 -22.02 15.78
C PRO A 172 19.90 -23.57 15.74
N TRP A 173 21.06 -24.20 15.56
CA TRP A 173 21.24 -25.63 15.57
C TRP A 173 22.43 -26.00 16.48
N HIS A 174 22.16 -26.84 17.49
CA HIS A 174 23.07 -27.04 18.62
C HIS A 174 24.54 -27.22 18.23
N ASP A 175 24.83 -28.13 17.32
CA ASP A 175 26.22 -28.42 16.97
C ASP A 175 26.78 -27.41 15.97
N THR A 176 26.07 -27.17 14.87
CA THR A 176 26.60 -26.43 13.73
C THR A 176 26.67 -24.94 13.99
N THR A 177 25.65 -24.32 14.62
CA THR A 177 25.68 -22.88 14.94
C THR A 177 26.86 -22.54 15.84
N VAL A 178 27.21 -23.43 16.81
CA VAL A 178 28.39 -23.25 17.67
C VAL A 178 29.67 -23.21 16.83
N GLU A 179 29.84 -24.18 15.92
CA GLU A 179 31.05 -24.27 15.09
C GLU A 179 31.13 -23.10 14.10
N VAL A 180 30.03 -22.67 13.51
CA VAL A 180 29.97 -21.48 12.63
C VAL A 180 30.40 -20.23 13.41
N LEU A 181 29.84 -19.99 14.62
CA LEU A 181 30.21 -18.87 15.45
C LEU A 181 31.70 -18.88 15.84
N ASP A 182 32.24 -20.06 16.15
CA ASP A 182 33.67 -20.20 16.44
C ASP A 182 34.54 -19.81 15.26
N VAL A 183 34.23 -20.28 14.05
CA VAL A 183 34.96 -19.94 12.83
C VAL A 183 34.86 -18.46 12.54
N LEU A 184 33.66 -17.84 12.65
CA LEU A 184 33.47 -16.41 12.44
C LEU A 184 34.28 -15.59 13.43
N ARG A 185 34.27 -15.94 14.72
CA ARG A 185 35.07 -15.29 15.77
C ARG A 185 36.57 -15.38 15.46
N ASP A 186 37.07 -16.56 15.10
CA ASP A 186 38.49 -16.80 14.85
C ASP A 186 39.01 -15.97 13.65
N HIS A 187 38.11 -15.65 12.73
CA HIS A 187 38.41 -14.79 11.57
C HIS A 187 37.99 -13.32 11.74
N GLY A 188 37.38 -12.94 12.89
CA GLY A 188 36.88 -11.58 13.13
C GLY A 188 35.78 -11.18 12.13
N ALA A 189 35.04 -12.17 11.64
CA ALA A 189 33.95 -11.97 10.67
C ALA A 189 32.64 -11.67 11.38
N LYS A 190 31.81 -10.78 10.78
CA LYS A 190 30.41 -10.58 11.17
C LYS A 190 29.49 -11.24 10.14
N ALA A 191 28.31 -11.61 10.57
CA ALA A 191 27.32 -12.30 9.73
C ALA A 191 25.90 -11.93 10.16
N THR A 192 24.92 -12.28 9.33
CA THR A 192 23.49 -12.19 9.65
C THR A 192 22.92 -13.61 9.70
N PHE A 193 22.22 -13.92 10.78
CA PHE A 193 21.54 -15.20 10.99
C PHE A 193 20.03 -15.01 10.83
N PHE A 194 19.43 -15.68 9.87
CA PHE A 194 17.99 -15.77 9.68
C PHE A 194 17.48 -17.00 10.44
N THR A 195 17.03 -16.77 11.66
CA THR A 195 16.72 -17.84 12.62
C THR A 195 15.27 -18.30 12.51
N VAL A 196 15.05 -19.60 12.69
CA VAL A 196 13.72 -20.20 12.82
C VAL A 196 13.23 -20.02 14.25
N GLY A 197 12.16 -19.22 14.45
CA GLY A 197 11.70 -18.80 15.78
C GLY A 197 11.42 -19.97 16.72
N SER A 198 10.79 -21.04 16.25
CA SER A 198 10.49 -22.26 17.06
C SER A 198 11.72 -23.01 17.56
N ARG A 199 12.91 -22.70 17.04
CA ARG A 199 14.19 -23.27 17.51
C ARG A 199 14.88 -22.41 18.56
N ILE A 200 14.37 -21.20 18.79
CA ILE A 200 14.87 -20.30 19.85
C ILE A 200 14.24 -20.72 21.17
N GLU A 201 14.56 -21.93 21.62
CA GLU A 201 14.16 -22.50 22.91
C GLU A 201 15.33 -23.27 23.54
N GLY A 202 15.30 -23.41 24.85
CA GLY A 202 16.38 -24.12 25.57
C GLY A 202 17.75 -23.56 25.22
N GLU A 203 18.67 -24.43 24.74
CA GLU A 203 20.02 -24.05 24.31
C GLU A 203 20.04 -23.09 23.11
N GLY A 204 19.00 -23.10 22.28
CA GLY A 204 18.87 -22.18 21.14
C GLY A 204 18.81 -20.71 21.58
N ILE A 205 18.25 -20.42 22.77
CA ILE A 205 18.26 -19.07 23.34
C ILE A 205 19.71 -18.61 23.62
N ASP A 206 20.54 -19.51 24.18
CA ASP A 206 21.93 -19.16 24.50
C ASP A 206 22.77 -18.96 23.25
N LEU A 207 22.49 -19.72 22.16
CA LEU A 207 23.15 -19.55 20.88
C LEU A 207 22.81 -18.22 20.24
N VAL A 208 21.53 -17.83 20.25
CA VAL A 208 21.08 -16.51 19.73
C VAL A 208 21.68 -15.37 20.54
N LYS A 209 21.70 -15.48 21.87
CA LYS A 209 22.38 -14.50 22.76
C LYS A 209 23.86 -14.40 22.47
N ARG A 210 24.54 -15.53 22.26
CA ARG A 210 25.95 -15.56 21.91
C ARG A 210 26.18 -14.84 20.58
N ALA A 211 25.44 -15.20 19.53
CA ALA A 211 25.58 -14.59 18.23
C ALA A 211 25.36 -13.04 18.31
N ALA A 212 24.32 -12.59 18.97
CA ALA A 212 24.06 -11.16 19.18
C ALA A 212 25.21 -10.48 19.96
N SER A 213 25.71 -11.09 21.05
CA SER A 213 26.81 -10.55 21.85
C SER A 213 28.15 -10.49 21.12
N GLU A 214 28.37 -11.38 20.17
CA GLU A 214 29.53 -11.38 19.29
C GLU A 214 29.38 -10.36 18.12
N GLY A 215 28.26 -9.63 18.06
CA GLY A 215 28.00 -8.56 17.08
C GLY A 215 27.50 -9.05 15.73
N HIS A 216 26.89 -10.21 15.68
CA HIS A 216 26.13 -10.69 14.54
C HIS A 216 24.72 -10.11 14.56
N GLN A 217 24.14 -9.93 13.39
CA GLN A 217 22.73 -9.55 13.26
C GLN A 217 21.84 -10.78 13.32
N ILE A 218 20.73 -10.69 14.05
CA ILE A 218 19.74 -11.76 14.17
C ILE A 218 18.45 -11.28 13.52
N CYS A 219 18.00 -12.02 12.52
CA CYS A 219 16.77 -11.78 11.76
C CYS A 219 15.88 -13.03 11.79
N THR A 220 14.61 -12.88 11.42
CA THR A 220 13.71 -14.04 11.38
C THR A 220 13.70 -14.76 10.03
N HIS A 221 13.63 -16.09 10.08
CA HIS A 221 13.36 -16.99 8.96
C HIS A 221 11.99 -17.66 9.15
N THR A 222 11.00 -16.88 9.60
CA THR A 222 9.68 -17.29 10.09
C THR A 222 9.74 -18.08 11.42
N TYR A 223 8.56 -18.34 12.00
CA TYR A 223 8.52 -19.06 13.27
C TYR A 223 8.71 -20.57 13.10
N THR A 224 8.01 -21.20 12.13
CA THR A 224 8.05 -22.66 11.92
C THR A 224 8.89 -23.10 10.73
N HIS A 225 9.52 -22.19 9.98
CA HIS A 225 10.16 -22.47 8.70
C HIS A 225 9.16 -22.99 7.66
N ALA A 226 8.12 -22.19 7.35
CA ALA A 226 7.04 -22.58 6.45
C ALA A 226 7.49 -22.66 4.98
N SER A 227 8.21 -23.71 4.61
CA SER A 227 8.80 -23.90 3.27
C SER A 227 8.36 -25.17 2.54
N GLY A 228 7.59 -26.04 3.18
CA GLY A 228 7.13 -27.28 2.57
C GLY A 228 6.30 -27.09 1.31
N SER A 229 5.88 -28.16 0.66
CA SER A 229 4.94 -28.15 -0.44
C SER A 229 3.53 -28.50 0.06
N GLY A 230 2.54 -27.73 -0.36
CA GLY A 230 1.14 -27.96 -0.01
C GLY A 230 0.54 -26.86 0.88
N LYS A 231 -0.79 -26.85 0.93
CA LYS A 231 -1.56 -25.85 1.66
C LYS A 231 -1.29 -25.95 3.17
N GLY A 232 -1.00 -24.82 3.79
CA GLY A 232 -0.76 -24.71 5.23
C GLY A 232 0.66 -25.11 5.67
N VAL A 233 1.56 -25.44 4.73
CA VAL A 233 2.96 -25.81 5.00
C VAL A 233 3.94 -24.82 4.40
N ASN A 234 3.62 -24.23 3.25
CA ASN A 234 4.42 -23.20 2.60
C ASN A 234 3.83 -21.83 2.90
N LEU A 235 4.69 -20.86 3.24
CA LEU A 235 4.25 -19.50 3.58
C LEU A 235 3.27 -18.92 2.53
N GLY A 236 3.54 -19.12 1.25
CA GLY A 236 2.69 -18.63 0.16
C GLY A 236 1.32 -19.32 0.05
N PHE A 237 1.07 -20.40 0.77
CA PHE A 237 -0.22 -21.11 0.80
C PHE A 237 -0.97 -20.96 2.13
N MET A 238 -0.40 -20.27 3.10
CA MET A 238 -1.05 -19.93 4.36
C MET A 238 -2.05 -18.78 4.16
N ALA A 239 -3.03 -18.69 5.06
CA ALA A 239 -3.90 -17.53 5.11
C ALA A 239 -3.10 -16.27 5.54
N PRO A 240 -3.52 -15.05 5.16
CA PRO A 240 -2.76 -13.82 5.46
C PRO A 240 -2.49 -13.58 6.94
N ASP A 241 -3.41 -13.96 7.83
CA ASP A 241 -3.23 -13.90 9.29
C ASP A 241 -2.21 -14.93 9.80
N GLU A 242 -2.18 -16.11 9.22
CA GLU A 242 -1.16 -17.14 9.52
C GLU A 242 0.21 -16.70 9.04
N GLN A 243 0.33 -16.11 7.83
CA GLN A 243 1.57 -15.54 7.32
C GLN A 243 2.11 -14.43 8.25
N THR A 244 1.22 -13.54 8.70
CA THR A 244 1.57 -12.48 9.65
C THR A 244 2.03 -13.07 10.99
N ALA A 245 1.34 -14.08 11.49
CA ALA A 245 1.70 -14.75 12.75
C ALA A 245 3.07 -15.43 12.69
N GLU A 246 3.44 -16.03 11.55
CA GLU A 246 4.78 -16.63 11.34
C GLU A 246 5.91 -15.59 11.51
N ILE A 247 5.69 -14.37 11.06
CA ILE A 247 6.69 -13.29 11.16
C ILE A 247 6.70 -12.68 12.56
N GLU A 248 5.54 -12.36 13.12
CA GLU A 248 5.44 -11.74 14.45
C GLU A 248 5.94 -12.66 15.56
N GLN A 249 5.63 -13.96 15.48
CA GLN A 249 6.17 -14.93 16.44
C GLN A 249 7.67 -15.12 16.26
N GLY A 250 8.19 -15.04 15.03
CA GLY A 250 9.63 -15.04 14.77
C GLY A 250 10.33 -13.86 15.43
N PHE A 251 9.81 -12.64 15.28
CA PHE A 251 10.33 -11.45 15.96
C PHE A 251 10.27 -11.62 17.49
N ALA A 252 9.13 -12.02 18.02
CA ALA A 252 8.95 -12.19 19.46
C ALA A 252 9.92 -13.22 20.06
N ALA A 253 10.22 -14.30 19.34
CA ALA A 253 11.20 -15.30 19.80
C ALA A 253 12.62 -14.70 19.91
N ILE A 254 13.02 -13.89 18.92
CA ILE A 254 14.32 -13.18 18.92
C ILE A 254 14.35 -12.17 20.07
N GLU A 255 13.34 -11.31 20.19
CA GLU A 255 13.25 -10.28 21.25
C GLU A 255 13.34 -10.88 22.65
N ASN A 256 12.62 -11.97 22.88
CA ASN A 256 12.68 -12.70 24.16
C ASN A 256 14.08 -13.26 24.44
N ALA A 257 14.80 -13.69 23.41
CA ALA A 257 16.15 -14.22 23.56
C ALA A 257 17.17 -13.13 23.84
N ILE A 258 17.18 -12.04 23.05
CA ILE A 258 18.24 -11.01 23.14
C ILE A 258 17.92 -9.93 24.18
N GLY A 259 16.66 -9.79 24.60
CA GLY A 259 16.20 -8.76 25.53
C GLY A 259 16.16 -7.35 24.94
N GLY A 260 15.99 -7.23 23.62
CA GLY A 260 15.93 -5.97 22.86
C GLY A 260 15.01 -6.13 21.66
N GLU A 261 14.87 -5.07 20.85
CA GLU A 261 14.05 -5.11 19.63
C GLU A 261 14.68 -6.02 18.58
N ALA A 262 13.86 -6.81 17.89
CA ALA A 262 14.28 -7.60 16.73
C ALA A 262 14.47 -6.69 15.51
N SER A 263 15.43 -7.07 14.64
CA SER A 263 15.50 -6.48 13.31
C SER A 263 14.24 -6.86 12.52
N HIS A 264 13.56 -5.87 11.91
CA HIS A 264 12.41 -6.10 11.05
C HIS A 264 12.81 -6.50 9.62
N ILE A 265 14.06 -6.90 9.43
CA ILE A 265 14.57 -7.54 8.22
C ILE A 265 14.29 -9.04 8.32
N ILE A 266 13.85 -9.62 7.22
CA ILE A 266 13.50 -11.04 7.15
C ILE A 266 14.15 -11.71 5.93
N ARG A 267 14.17 -13.03 5.96
CA ARG A 267 14.28 -13.86 4.76
C ARG A 267 13.15 -14.88 4.78
N THR A 268 12.41 -14.97 3.67
CA THR A 268 11.34 -15.95 3.56
C THR A 268 11.90 -17.33 3.23
N PRO A 269 11.43 -18.42 3.87
CA PRO A 269 11.89 -19.78 3.57
C PRO A 269 11.73 -20.13 2.09
N GLY A 270 12.82 -20.59 1.48
CA GLY A 270 12.85 -20.95 0.05
C GLY A 270 12.67 -19.79 -0.92
N GLY A 271 12.79 -18.53 -0.48
CA GLY A 271 12.57 -17.33 -1.29
C GLY A 271 11.10 -17.11 -1.68
N ASN A 272 10.15 -17.58 -0.87
CA ASN A 272 8.70 -17.49 -1.13
C ASN A 272 8.13 -16.11 -0.81
N TYR A 273 8.64 -15.06 -1.46
CA TYR A 273 8.19 -13.68 -1.30
C TYR A 273 7.37 -13.22 -2.50
N GLY A 274 6.24 -13.91 -2.73
CA GLY A 274 5.26 -13.56 -3.77
C GLY A 274 4.27 -12.50 -3.32
N ASP A 275 3.42 -12.04 -4.24
CA ASP A 275 2.48 -10.92 -4.01
C ASP A 275 1.56 -11.12 -2.80
N GLU A 276 1.04 -12.32 -2.59
CA GLU A 276 0.16 -12.62 -1.45
C GLU A 276 0.90 -12.50 -0.11
N VAL A 277 2.14 -13.00 -0.06
CA VAL A 277 3.01 -12.88 1.12
C VAL A 277 3.35 -11.40 1.35
N MET A 278 3.75 -10.68 0.30
CA MET A 278 4.04 -9.24 0.39
C MET A 278 2.86 -8.44 0.93
N ARG A 279 1.63 -8.76 0.50
CA ARG A 279 0.42 -8.11 1.02
C ARG A 279 0.23 -8.33 2.51
N ALA A 280 0.44 -9.56 2.98
CA ALA A 280 0.21 -9.94 4.37
C ALA A 280 1.27 -9.40 5.32
N ILE A 281 2.54 -9.57 4.97
CA ILE A 281 3.66 -9.27 5.87
C ILE A 281 4.40 -7.97 5.56
N GLY A 282 4.26 -7.43 4.35
CA GLY A 282 4.97 -6.22 3.92
C GLY A 282 4.84 -5.03 4.89
N PRO A 283 3.66 -4.74 5.46
CA PRO A 283 3.52 -3.68 6.46
C PRO A 283 4.28 -3.90 7.78
N LYS A 284 4.80 -5.11 8.02
CA LYS A 284 5.49 -5.52 9.25
C LYS A 284 7.02 -5.57 9.10
N VAL A 285 7.52 -5.55 7.87
CA VAL A 285 8.94 -5.75 7.58
C VAL A 285 9.54 -4.51 6.92
N SER A 286 10.81 -4.25 7.22
CA SER A 286 11.57 -3.16 6.60
C SER A 286 12.24 -3.60 5.29
N ALA A 287 12.65 -4.85 5.19
CA ALA A 287 13.20 -5.47 3.99
C ALA A 287 13.06 -6.99 4.03
N GLU A 288 12.90 -7.59 2.86
CA GLU A 288 13.11 -9.02 2.67
C GLU A 288 14.41 -9.23 1.91
N ILE A 289 15.23 -10.19 2.35
CA ILE A 289 16.58 -10.39 1.84
C ILE A 289 16.68 -11.71 1.08
N GLY A 290 16.91 -11.60 -0.21
CA GLY A 290 17.34 -12.72 -1.05
C GLY A 290 18.85 -13.00 -0.92
N TRP A 291 19.45 -13.46 -2.01
CA TRP A 291 20.89 -13.72 -2.09
C TRP A 291 21.41 -13.52 -3.52
N ASP A 292 22.69 -13.17 -3.61
CA ASP A 292 23.40 -13.03 -4.87
C ASP A 292 24.15 -14.35 -5.20
N ILE A 293 24.64 -15.05 -4.17
CA ILE A 293 25.39 -16.29 -4.28
C ILE A 293 24.73 -17.37 -3.42
N ASP A 294 24.25 -18.42 -4.05
CA ASP A 294 23.84 -19.65 -3.37
C ASP A 294 25.05 -20.55 -3.22
N SER A 295 25.51 -20.78 -1.99
CA SER A 295 26.61 -21.71 -1.71
C SER A 295 26.28 -23.15 -2.05
N GLN A 296 25.00 -23.48 -2.17
CA GLN A 296 24.41 -24.80 -2.36
C GLN A 296 24.81 -25.81 -1.26
N ASP A 297 25.18 -25.33 -0.08
CA ASP A 297 25.60 -26.17 1.05
C ASP A 297 24.50 -27.12 1.51
N TRP A 298 23.23 -26.73 1.34
CA TRP A 298 22.07 -27.57 1.59
C TRP A 298 22.02 -28.85 0.77
N ARG A 299 22.71 -28.90 -0.39
CA ARG A 299 22.88 -30.12 -1.23
C ARG A 299 24.02 -31.00 -0.76
N ARG A 300 24.89 -30.52 0.12
CA ARG A 300 26.07 -31.18 0.61
C ARG A 300 27.04 -31.68 -0.51
N PRO A 301 27.45 -30.78 -1.42
CA PRO A 301 28.25 -31.12 -2.60
C PRO A 301 29.74 -31.34 -2.28
N GLY A 302 30.13 -31.25 -1.01
CA GLY A 302 31.49 -31.24 -0.53
C GLY A 302 32.00 -29.86 -0.16
N SER A 303 32.80 -29.77 0.92
CA SER A 303 33.29 -28.48 1.45
C SER A 303 34.06 -27.65 0.42
N ALA A 304 34.85 -28.28 -0.46
CA ALA A 304 35.57 -27.56 -1.51
C ALA A 304 34.64 -26.88 -2.54
N ALA A 305 33.53 -27.52 -2.90
CA ALA A 305 32.55 -26.93 -3.81
C ALA A 305 31.85 -25.72 -3.17
N ILE A 306 31.45 -25.83 -1.90
CA ILE A 306 30.86 -24.74 -1.11
C ILE A 306 31.86 -23.58 -0.97
N ALA A 307 33.12 -23.87 -0.60
CA ALA A 307 34.16 -22.86 -0.46
C ALA A 307 34.40 -22.09 -1.79
N ASN A 308 34.35 -22.76 -2.93
CA ASN A 308 34.51 -22.14 -4.23
C ASN A 308 33.36 -21.19 -4.53
N GLN A 309 32.10 -21.50 -4.15
CA GLN A 309 30.98 -20.57 -4.28
C GLN A 309 31.20 -19.32 -3.39
N ILE A 310 31.57 -19.52 -2.12
CA ILE A 310 31.85 -18.41 -1.21
C ILE A 310 33.00 -17.51 -1.75
N LYS A 311 34.08 -18.12 -2.26
CA LYS A 311 35.23 -17.42 -2.82
C LYS A 311 34.93 -16.64 -4.12
N SER A 312 33.81 -16.95 -4.79
CA SER A 312 33.36 -16.22 -5.98
C SER A 312 32.72 -14.85 -5.67
N ALA A 313 32.71 -14.46 -4.40
CA ALA A 313 32.09 -13.20 -3.96
C ALA A 313 32.66 -11.97 -4.67
N TRP A 314 31.79 -11.03 -4.94
CA TRP A 314 32.10 -9.71 -5.42
C TRP A 314 31.69 -8.64 -4.38
N PRO A 315 32.23 -7.40 -4.45
CA PRO A 315 31.88 -6.35 -3.53
C PRO A 315 30.36 -6.09 -3.45
N GLY A 316 29.79 -6.09 -2.25
CA GLY A 316 28.37 -5.92 -2.01
C GLY A 316 27.54 -7.20 -2.07
N ALA A 317 28.11 -8.36 -2.40
CA ALA A 317 27.36 -9.61 -2.53
C ALA A 317 26.80 -10.13 -1.20
N ILE A 318 25.63 -10.74 -1.26
CA ILE A 318 24.97 -11.46 -0.16
C ILE A 318 25.08 -12.97 -0.44
N ILE A 319 25.70 -13.72 0.47
CA ILE A 319 25.95 -15.17 0.31
C ILE A 319 24.97 -15.95 1.19
N LEU A 320 24.18 -16.82 0.56
CA LEU A 320 23.31 -17.78 1.24
C LEU A 320 24.11 -19.01 1.69
N MET A 321 24.02 -19.30 2.96
CA MET A 321 24.49 -20.52 3.61
C MET A 321 23.47 -20.95 4.67
N HIS A 322 23.70 -22.07 5.33
CA HIS A 322 22.85 -22.57 6.38
C HIS A 322 23.69 -23.02 7.59
N ASP A 323 23.20 -22.66 8.80
CA ASP A 323 23.75 -23.16 10.06
C ASP A 323 22.82 -24.18 10.76
N GLY A 324 21.68 -24.47 10.11
CA GLY A 324 20.68 -25.42 10.58
C GLY A 324 20.05 -26.26 9.47
N GLY A 325 18.96 -26.95 9.80
CA GLY A 325 18.23 -27.77 8.85
C GLY A 325 18.90 -29.10 8.48
N GLY A 326 19.86 -29.56 9.25
CA GLY A 326 20.57 -30.85 9.07
C GLY A 326 22.07 -30.74 9.29
N ASP A 327 22.82 -31.73 8.82
CA ASP A 327 24.28 -31.76 8.92
C ASP A 327 24.92 -30.69 8.01
N ARG A 328 25.55 -29.67 8.60
CA ARG A 328 26.25 -28.56 7.95
C ARG A 328 27.78 -28.58 8.17
N SER A 329 28.33 -29.73 8.54
CA SER A 329 29.78 -29.87 8.73
C SER A 329 30.60 -29.43 7.52
N GLN A 330 30.08 -29.67 6.31
CA GLN A 330 30.71 -29.20 5.07
C GLN A 330 30.71 -27.66 4.94
N THR A 331 29.71 -26.99 5.45
CA THR A 331 29.63 -25.51 5.50
C THR A 331 30.71 -24.98 6.43
N VAL A 332 30.84 -25.58 7.63
CA VAL A 332 31.89 -25.20 8.60
C VAL A 332 33.28 -25.35 8.01
N GLU A 333 33.56 -26.48 7.37
CA GLU A 333 34.87 -26.72 6.72
C GLU A 333 35.11 -25.79 5.54
N ALA A 334 34.06 -25.45 4.78
CA ALA A 334 34.15 -24.50 3.68
C ALA A 334 34.48 -23.06 4.18
N LEU A 335 33.93 -22.66 5.30
CA LEU A 335 34.21 -21.36 5.92
C LEU A 335 35.68 -21.26 6.35
N LYS A 336 36.25 -22.31 6.94
CA LYS A 336 37.69 -22.38 7.34
C LYS A 336 38.61 -22.13 6.16
N ASP A 337 38.23 -22.54 4.95
CA ASP A 337 38.99 -22.33 3.71
C ASP A 337 38.66 -20.99 3.03
N ALA A 338 37.41 -20.59 2.99
CA ALA A 338 36.99 -19.41 2.23
C ALA A 338 37.26 -18.08 2.95
N LEU A 339 37.08 -18.00 4.29
CA LEU A 339 37.25 -16.74 4.99
C LEU A 339 38.68 -16.20 4.97
N PRO A 340 39.75 -17.02 5.24
CA PRO A 340 41.12 -16.52 5.09
C PRO A 340 41.41 -16.04 3.66
N TYR A 341 40.95 -16.77 2.64
CA TYR A 341 41.12 -16.40 1.24
C TYR A 341 40.48 -15.01 0.96
N LEU A 342 39.22 -14.79 1.33
CA LEU A 342 38.56 -13.51 1.10
C LEU A 342 39.23 -12.36 1.86
N LYS A 343 39.72 -12.61 3.09
CA LYS A 343 40.52 -11.62 3.85
C LYS A 343 41.81 -11.26 3.14
N GLU A 344 42.52 -12.23 2.57
CA GLU A 344 43.72 -11.97 1.76
C GLU A 344 43.41 -11.16 0.50
N GLN A 345 42.21 -11.32 -0.07
CA GLN A 345 41.72 -10.49 -1.17
C GLN A 345 41.27 -9.09 -0.71
N GLY A 346 41.28 -8.80 0.58
CA GLY A 346 40.92 -7.51 1.18
C GLY A 346 39.45 -7.36 1.50
N TYR A 347 38.68 -8.43 1.53
CA TYR A 347 37.26 -8.37 1.92
C TYR A 347 37.09 -8.22 3.43
N ARG A 348 36.08 -7.41 3.79
CA ARG A 348 35.53 -7.27 5.13
C ARG A 348 34.13 -7.90 5.14
N PHE A 349 33.83 -8.62 6.22
CA PHE A 349 32.55 -9.29 6.41
C PHE A 349 31.62 -8.41 7.23
N VAL A 350 30.46 -8.11 6.68
CA VAL A 350 29.47 -7.16 7.26
C VAL A 350 28.12 -7.84 7.48
N THR A 351 27.32 -7.26 8.36
CA THR A 351 25.92 -7.65 8.52
C THR A 351 25.06 -7.04 7.40
N ILE A 352 23.83 -7.53 7.25
CA ILE A 352 22.86 -6.93 6.32
C ILE A 352 22.55 -5.48 6.71
N ASP A 353 22.40 -5.16 8.02
CA ASP A 353 22.19 -3.77 8.45
C ASP A 353 23.35 -2.86 8.02
N GLU A 354 24.58 -3.31 8.18
CA GLU A 354 25.75 -2.54 7.72
C GLU A 354 25.74 -2.43 6.19
N LEU A 355 25.44 -3.50 5.46
CA LEU A 355 25.36 -3.49 4.01
C LEU A 355 24.26 -2.56 3.49
N MET A 356 23.11 -2.50 4.15
CA MET A 356 22.00 -1.59 3.82
C MET A 356 22.29 -0.12 4.20
N SER A 357 23.35 0.16 4.93
CA SER A 357 23.77 1.54 5.19
C SER A 357 24.47 2.22 4.00
N TYR A 358 24.90 1.46 2.98
CA TYR A 358 25.37 1.98 1.71
C TYR A 358 24.20 2.48 0.85
N PRO A 359 24.46 3.37 -0.13
CA PRO A 359 23.44 3.74 -1.11
C PRO A 359 22.87 2.49 -1.80
N LEU A 360 21.54 2.39 -1.91
CA LEU A 360 20.86 1.27 -2.57
C LEU A 360 20.43 1.69 -3.98
N ALA A 361 20.80 0.92 -4.99
CA ALA A 361 20.57 1.20 -6.41
C ALA A 361 19.88 0.03 -7.15
#